data_c3c18bc72538099051fee945a934e0ff
#
_entry.id   c3c18bc72538099051fee945a934e0ff
#
_cell.length_a   1.000
_cell.length_b   1.000
_cell.length_c   1.000
_cell.angle_alpha   90.00
_cell.angle_beta   90.00
_cell.angle_gamma   90.00
#
_symmetry.space_group_name_H-M   'P 1'
#
loop_
_entity.id
_entity.type
_entity.pdbx_description
1 polymer ?
#
loop_
_entity_poly.entity_id
_entity_poly.type
_entity_poly.pdbx_seq_one_letter_code
_entity_poly.pdbx_strand_id
1 'polypeptide(L)'
;MLSAPATVLLVEDTPSLARVYAEYLKKEAFTVVAVETGAAALDAVSDGAPRIVLLDLQLPDMHGMEVLRRIEAQGLPCAVVVITAHGSVNVAVEAMRHGAYDFLVKPFSAERLIVTVRNAVERLRLAQLVDTYREDLARTRYHGFIGSSLAMQAVYRIIDSAAASRATVFITGESGTGKEVCAEAIHRQSPRGDKPFVAINCGAIPKDLMESEIFGHMKGSFTGAVADREGAAARANGGTLFLDEICELEPNLQTKLLRFIQTGTFMPVGGNKLEKVDLRIVCATNRDPLREVEEGRFREDLYYRLHVIPIHLPALREREDDVIEVARHILVEYAREEGKGFQRFAPEAEQVLRLYHWPGNVRQLQNVVRNIVVLHDGDTVLPGTLPPPLAPQAASPPPLAAVTPAAGPKTIRPLWQIEKDAIEDAITACDGNIPRAAALLDISASTIYRKRLAWQAEGKI
;
A
#
# COMPACT_ATOMS: atom_id res chain seq x y z
N MET A 1 -16.13 -9.72 -25.97
CA MET A 1 -17.02 -8.72 -26.59
C MET A 1 -16.16 -7.88 -27.52
N LEU A 2 -16.48 -7.84 -28.83
CA LEU A 2 -15.80 -6.99 -29.80
C LEU A 2 -16.07 -5.54 -29.42
N SER A 3 -15.02 -4.79 -29.04
CA SER A 3 -15.09 -3.36 -28.73
C SER A 3 -15.64 -2.61 -29.94
N ALA A 4 -16.57 -1.67 -29.73
CA ALA A 4 -17.06 -0.79 -30.78
C ALA A 4 -15.86 -0.11 -31.48
N PRO A 5 -15.94 0.11 -32.82
CA PRO A 5 -14.84 0.73 -33.58
C PRO A 5 -14.52 2.12 -33.03
N ALA A 6 -13.23 2.41 -32.88
CA ALA A 6 -12.81 3.71 -32.36
C ALA A 6 -13.12 4.82 -33.36
N THR A 7 -13.71 5.92 -32.91
CA THR A 7 -14.02 7.08 -33.76
C THR A 7 -12.81 8.00 -33.86
N VAL A 8 -12.42 8.30 -35.10
CA VAL A 8 -11.33 9.23 -35.46
C VAL A 8 -11.94 10.46 -36.11
N LEU A 9 -11.73 11.63 -35.51
CA LEU A 9 -12.07 12.92 -36.11
C LEU A 9 -10.90 13.39 -37.01
N LEU A 10 -11.17 13.60 -38.28
CA LEU A 10 -10.20 14.11 -39.23
C LEU A 10 -10.53 15.58 -39.53
N VAL A 11 -9.64 16.47 -39.14
CA VAL A 11 -9.75 17.92 -39.36
C VAL A 11 -8.78 18.31 -40.46
N GLU A 12 -9.29 18.49 -41.65
CA GLU A 12 -8.51 18.79 -42.88
C GLU A 12 -9.37 19.63 -43.82
N ASP A 13 -8.89 20.80 -44.19
CA ASP A 13 -9.60 21.76 -45.05
C ASP A 13 -9.61 21.37 -46.53
N THR A 14 -8.74 20.47 -46.96
CA THR A 14 -8.61 20.01 -48.34
C THR A 14 -9.39 18.69 -48.54
N PRO A 15 -10.57 18.71 -49.19
CA PRO A 15 -11.44 17.53 -49.31
C PRO A 15 -10.79 16.33 -50.00
N SER A 16 -9.85 16.56 -50.93
CA SER A 16 -9.11 15.49 -51.62
C SER A 16 -8.16 14.76 -50.66
N LEU A 17 -7.46 15.48 -49.78
CA LEU A 17 -6.58 14.90 -48.76
C LEU A 17 -7.40 14.20 -47.68
N ALA A 18 -8.48 14.82 -47.22
CA ALA A 18 -9.39 14.22 -46.24
C ALA A 18 -9.91 12.85 -46.73
N ARG A 19 -10.30 12.73 -48.01
CA ARG A 19 -10.72 11.45 -48.59
C ARG A 19 -9.59 10.42 -48.62
N VAL A 20 -8.37 10.81 -48.96
CA VAL A 20 -7.21 9.91 -49.00
C VAL A 20 -6.90 9.38 -47.59
N TYR A 21 -6.87 10.24 -46.58
CA TYR A 21 -6.59 9.83 -45.21
C TYR A 21 -7.71 8.98 -44.63
N ALA A 22 -8.97 9.31 -44.92
CA ALA A 22 -10.10 8.47 -44.52
C ALA A 22 -10.03 7.08 -45.18
N GLU A 23 -9.60 6.99 -46.45
CA GLU A 23 -9.43 5.70 -47.13
C GLU A 23 -8.29 4.86 -46.53
N TYR A 24 -7.20 5.49 -46.09
CA TYR A 24 -6.14 4.80 -45.35
C TYR A 24 -6.66 4.17 -44.06
N LEU A 25 -7.51 4.88 -43.31
CA LEU A 25 -8.04 4.43 -42.02
C LEU A 25 -9.18 3.41 -42.16
N LYS A 26 -9.94 3.40 -43.25
CA LYS A 26 -10.98 2.40 -43.53
C LYS A 26 -10.48 0.96 -43.61
N LYS A 27 -9.20 0.77 -43.92
CA LYS A 27 -8.58 -0.56 -43.96
C LYS A 27 -8.48 -1.20 -42.57
N GLU A 28 -8.60 -0.39 -41.54
CA GLU A 28 -8.66 -0.78 -40.14
C GLU A 28 -10.10 -0.54 -39.62
N ALA A 29 -10.44 -1.10 -38.48
CA ALA A 29 -11.78 -0.96 -37.89
C ALA A 29 -11.98 0.40 -37.19
N PHE A 30 -11.76 1.53 -37.92
CA PHE A 30 -12.00 2.89 -37.44
C PHE A 30 -13.22 3.51 -38.09
N THR A 31 -14.01 4.24 -37.29
CA THR A 31 -15.06 5.12 -37.81
C THR A 31 -14.47 6.51 -37.98
N VAL A 32 -14.43 7.02 -39.22
CA VAL A 32 -13.84 8.33 -39.51
C VAL A 32 -14.94 9.37 -39.77
N VAL A 33 -14.87 10.46 -39.02
CA VAL A 33 -15.69 11.66 -39.18
C VAL A 33 -14.75 12.77 -39.68
N ALA A 34 -15.05 13.39 -40.81
CA ALA A 34 -14.23 14.47 -41.39
C ALA A 34 -14.93 15.82 -41.20
N VAL A 35 -14.17 16.84 -40.80
CA VAL A 35 -14.59 18.24 -40.70
C VAL A 35 -13.53 19.14 -41.32
N GLU A 36 -13.95 20.30 -41.84
CA GLU A 36 -13.09 21.20 -42.63
C GLU A 36 -12.59 22.43 -41.85
N THR A 37 -13.10 22.65 -40.60
CA THR A 37 -12.81 23.85 -39.83
C THR A 37 -12.47 23.50 -38.36
N GLY A 38 -11.70 24.39 -37.71
CA GLY A 38 -11.36 24.26 -36.31
C GLY A 38 -12.57 24.42 -35.38
N ALA A 39 -13.53 25.28 -35.72
CA ALA A 39 -14.77 25.44 -34.98
C ALA A 39 -15.59 24.13 -34.98
N ALA A 40 -15.80 23.52 -36.16
CA ALA A 40 -16.50 22.22 -36.24
C ALA A 40 -15.76 21.10 -35.50
N ALA A 41 -14.43 21.15 -35.46
CA ALA A 41 -13.64 20.21 -34.71
C ALA A 41 -13.87 20.33 -33.20
N LEU A 42 -13.89 21.54 -32.63
CA LEU A 42 -14.16 21.81 -31.23
C LEU A 42 -15.58 21.38 -30.81
N ASP A 43 -16.58 21.68 -31.67
CA ASP A 43 -17.96 21.23 -31.46
C ASP A 43 -18.04 19.70 -31.41
N ALA A 44 -17.44 19.02 -32.38
CA ALA A 44 -17.44 17.55 -32.46
C ALA A 44 -16.73 16.88 -31.25
N VAL A 45 -15.65 17.51 -30.74
CA VAL A 45 -14.95 17.00 -29.55
C VAL A 45 -15.77 17.25 -28.28
N SER A 46 -16.43 18.40 -28.16
CA SER A 46 -17.29 18.75 -27.03
C SER A 46 -18.53 17.85 -26.92
N ASP A 47 -19.06 17.37 -28.04
CA ASP A 47 -20.17 16.40 -28.06
C ASP A 47 -19.75 14.98 -27.62
N GLY A 48 -18.49 14.79 -27.25
CA GLY A 48 -17.98 13.58 -26.60
C GLY A 48 -17.73 12.39 -27.53
N ALA A 49 -17.80 12.57 -28.86
CA ALA A 49 -17.75 11.46 -29.82
C ALA A 49 -16.35 10.97 -30.22
N PRO A 50 -15.34 11.80 -30.60
CA PRO A 50 -14.06 11.28 -31.11
C PRO A 50 -13.04 11.02 -29.99
N ARG A 51 -12.44 9.82 -30.04
CA ARG A 51 -11.30 9.49 -29.17
C ARG A 51 -9.96 9.98 -29.73
N ILE A 52 -9.83 10.06 -31.04
CA ILE A 52 -8.63 10.49 -31.74
C ILE A 52 -8.99 11.67 -32.61
N VAL A 53 -8.18 12.71 -32.59
CA VAL A 53 -8.29 13.87 -33.48
C VAL A 53 -7.03 13.93 -34.35
N LEU A 54 -7.18 13.82 -35.65
CA LEU A 54 -6.14 14.10 -36.65
C LEU A 54 -6.31 15.56 -37.05
N LEU A 55 -5.41 16.42 -36.65
CA LEU A 55 -5.57 17.87 -36.74
C LEU A 55 -4.55 18.50 -37.68
N ASP A 56 -5.00 19.03 -38.82
CA ASP A 56 -4.17 19.92 -39.62
C ASP A 56 -3.94 21.26 -38.90
N LEU A 57 -2.75 21.77 -39.00
CA LEU A 57 -2.41 23.08 -38.46
C LEU A 57 -2.91 24.24 -39.31
N GLN A 58 -3.07 24.03 -40.59
CA GLN A 58 -3.55 25.05 -41.54
C GLN A 58 -5.03 24.85 -41.81
N LEU A 59 -5.88 25.56 -41.10
CA LEU A 59 -7.33 25.54 -41.26
C LEU A 59 -7.83 26.92 -41.69
N PRO A 60 -8.97 27.01 -42.38
CA PRO A 60 -9.44 28.26 -42.97
C PRO A 60 -9.94 29.30 -41.96
N ASP A 61 -10.40 28.86 -40.80
CA ASP A 61 -11.01 29.68 -39.75
C ASP A 61 -10.08 30.02 -38.60
N MET A 62 -9.16 29.13 -38.23
CA MET A 62 -8.20 29.34 -37.16
C MET A 62 -6.96 28.43 -37.32
N HIS A 63 -5.87 28.78 -36.66
CA HIS A 63 -4.69 27.92 -36.66
C HIS A 63 -4.91 26.68 -35.81
N GLY A 64 -4.55 25.47 -36.28
CA GLY A 64 -4.78 24.20 -35.54
C GLY A 64 -4.15 24.16 -34.17
N MET A 65 -3.05 24.89 -33.89
CA MET A 65 -2.50 25.05 -32.54
C MET A 65 -3.48 25.72 -31.56
N GLU A 66 -4.39 26.56 -32.04
CA GLU A 66 -5.43 27.15 -31.19
C GLU A 66 -6.48 26.10 -30.82
N VAL A 67 -6.86 25.23 -31.76
CA VAL A 67 -7.73 24.07 -31.48
C VAL A 67 -7.10 23.17 -30.44
N LEU A 68 -5.82 22.84 -30.58
CA LEU A 68 -5.07 22.00 -29.64
C LEU A 68 -5.07 22.60 -28.22
N ARG A 69 -4.75 23.90 -28.09
CA ARG A 69 -4.74 24.59 -26.78
C ARG A 69 -6.12 24.63 -26.14
N ARG A 70 -7.19 24.77 -26.89
CA ARG A 70 -8.57 24.75 -26.35
C ARG A 70 -8.96 23.36 -25.88
N ILE A 71 -8.59 22.30 -26.62
CA ILE A 71 -8.80 20.91 -26.19
C ILE A 71 -8.04 20.63 -24.87
N GLU A 72 -6.78 21.05 -24.78
CA GLU A 72 -5.95 20.92 -23.57
C GLU A 72 -6.58 21.68 -22.39
N ALA A 73 -6.94 22.95 -22.58
CA ALA A 73 -7.52 23.80 -21.52
C ALA A 73 -8.85 23.28 -20.97
N GLN A 74 -9.64 22.61 -21.79
CA GLN A 74 -10.92 22.01 -21.42
C GLN A 74 -10.77 20.59 -20.85
N GLY A 75 -9.56 20.00 -20.88
CA GLY A 75 -9.30 18.64 -20.36
C GLY A 75 -10.11 17.56 -21.09
N LEU A 76 -10.40 17.73 -22.37
CA LEU A 76 -11.23 16.80 -23.13
C LEU A 76 -10.51 15.45 -23.34
N PRO A 77 -11.17 14.30 -23.15
CA PRO A 77 -10.53 12.98 -23.13
C PRO A 77 -10.28 12.42 -24.55
N CYS A 78 -9.48 13.12 -25.35
CA CYS A 78 -9.07 12.68 -26.68
C CYS A 78 -7.55 12.81 -26.89
N ALA A 79 -6.98 12.00 -27.78
CA ALA A 79 -5.60 12.14 -28.21
C ALA A 79 -5.53 12.90 -29.56
N VAL A 80 -4.79 13.99 -29.54
CA VAL A 80 -4.62 14.82 -30.77
C VAL A 80 -3.31 14.46 -31.45
N VAL A 81 -3.38 14.05 -32.72
CA VAL A 81 -2.24 13.85 -33.61
C VAL A 81 -2.22 15.03 -34.58
N VAL A 82 -1.17 15.83 -34.52
CA VAL A 82 -1.02 17.01 -35.35
C VAL A 82 -0.48 16.62 -36.74
N ILE A 83 -1.08 17.16 -37.79
CA ILE A 83 -0.63 16.99 -39.18
C ILE A 83 -0.11 18.35 -39.67
N THR A 84 1.07 18.40 -40.28
CA THR A 84 1.67 19.65 -40.73
C THR A 84 2.43 19.49 -42.05
N ALA A 85 2.36 20.49 -42.92
CA ALA A 85 3.17 20.58 -44.15
C ALA A 85 4.62 21.02 -43.86
N HIS A 86 4.86 21.71 -42.74
CA HIS A 86 6.16 22.24 -42.33
C HIS A 86 6.72 21.47 -41.15
N GLY A 87 7.62 20.54 -41.42
CA GLY A 87 8.27 19.68 -40.41
C GLY A 87 9.39 20.38 -39.64
N SER A 88 9.23 21.67 -39.24
CA SER A 88 10.22 22.28 -38.38
C SER A 88 10.15 21.67 -36.96
N VAL A 89 11.31 21.36 -36.38
CA VAL A 89 11.44 20.82 -35.01
C VAL A 89 10.69 21.71 -34.00
N ASN A 90 10.68 23.02 -34.21
CA ASN A 90 10.02 23.97 -33.33
C ASN A 90 8.48 23.79 -33.28
N VAL A 91 7.82 23.56 -34.42
CA VAL A 91 6.36 23.32 -34.48
C VAL A 91 6.00 21.99 -33.80
N ALA A 92 6.79 20.96 -34.04
CA ALA A 92 6.59 19.66 -33.38
C ALA A 92 6.76 19.77 -31.86
N VAL A 93 7.81 20.43 -31.37
CA VAL A 93 8.06 20.66 -29.95
C VAL A 93 6.94 21.49 -29.31
N GLU A 94 6.44 22.53 -30.02
CA GLU A 94 5.33 23.35 -29.52
C GLU A 94 4.05 22.52 -29.43
N ALA A 95 3.71 21.72 -30.43
CA ALA A 95 2.55 20.84 -30.40
C ALA A 95 2.62 19.84 -29.22
N MET A 96 3.78 19.21 -29.00
CA MET A 96 3.97 18.28 -27.88
C MET A 96 3.87 18.96 -26.51
N ARG A 97 4.33 20.20 -26.37
CA ARG A 97 4.18 21.00 -25.14
C ARG A 97 2.72 21.31 -24.81
N HIS A 98 1.89 21.44 -25.83
CA HIS A 98 0.44 21.69 -25.71
C HIS A 98 -0.40 20.41 -25.75
N GLY A 99 0.18 19.27 -25.36
CA GLY A 99 -0.56 18.04 -25.16
C GLY A 99 -0.87 17.23 -26.41
N ALA A 100 -0.26 17.54 -27.57
CA ALA A 100 -0.36 16.66 -28.73
C ALA A 100 0.23 15.28 -28.38
N TYR A 101 -0.44 14.24 -28.82
CA TYR A 101 0.03 12.86 -28.67
C TYR A 101 1.23 12.53 -29.55
N ASP A 102 1.15 12.93 -30.83
CA ASP A 102 2.19 12.74 -31.86
C ASP A 102 1.98 13.77 -32.99
N PHE A 103 2.92 13.82 -33.92
CA PHE A 103 2.80 14.67 -35.11
C PHE A 103 3.19 13.90 -36.38
N LEU A 104 2.57 14.27 -37.50
CA LEU A 104 2.82 13.74 -38.84
C LEU A 104 3.19 14.86 -39.80
N VAL A 105 4.32 14.72 -40.49
CA VAL A 105 4.77 15.68 -41.52
C VAL A 105 4.32 15.20 -42.87
N LYS A 106 3.58 16.05 -43.62
CA LYS A 106 3.17 15.81 -45.00
C LYS A 106 4.38 15.90 -45.95
N PRO A 107 4.57 14.99 -46.94
CA PRO A 107 3.76 13.80 -47.17
C PRO A 107 4.14 12.63 -46.28
N PHE A 108 3.15 11.83 -45.80
CA PHE A 108 3.36 10.62 -45.05
C PHE A 108 2.69 9.40 -45.69
N SER A 109 3.15 8.21 -45.38
CA SER A 109 2.58 6.95 -45.88
C SER A 109 1.33 6.54 -45.10
N ALA A 110 0.46 5.74 -45.75
CA ALA A 110 -0.69 5.12 -45.08
C ALA A 110 -0.27 4.31 -43.84
N GLU A 111 0.83 3.59 -43.92
CA GLU A 111 1.38 2.79 -42.86
C GLU A 111 1.74 3.63 -41.60
N ARG A 112 2.40 4.80 -41.86
CA ARG A 112 2.75 5.73 -40.77
C ARG A 112 1.51 6.28 -40.07
N LEU A 113 0.48 6.69 -40.82
CA LEU A 113 -0.80 7.17 -40.28
C LEU A 113 -1.47 6.09 -39.41
N ILE A 114 -1.61 4.87 -39.95
CA ILE A 114 -2.25 3.75 -39.28
C ILE A 114 -1.54 3.41 -37.95
N VAL A 115 -0.20 3.31 -37.96
CA VAL A 115 0.58 2.99 -36.77
C VAL A 115 0.43 4.08 -35.70
N THR A 116 0.49 5.35 -36.08
CA THR A 116 0.32 6.48 -35.17
C THR A 116 -1.07 6.48 -34.54
N VAL A 117 -2.14 6.29 -35.33
CA VAL A 117 -3.52 6.23 -34.80
C VAL A 117 -3.72 5.01 -33.90
N ARG A 118 -3.21 3.84 -34.27
CA ARG A 118 -3.29 2.62 -33.45
C ARG A 118 -2.63 2.81 -32.09
N ASN A 119 -1.42 3.38 -32.06
CA ASN A 119 -0.70 3.65 -30.83
C ASN A 119 -1.45 4.67 -29.96
N ALA A 120 -2.06 5.69 -30.54
CA ALA A 120 -2.87 6.66 -29.82
C ALA A 120 -4.12 6.01 -29.20
N VAL A 121 -4.82 5.13 -29.94
CA VAL A 121 -5.98 4.37 -29.45
C VAL A 121 -5.56 3.46 -28.26
N GLU A 122 -4.46 2.73 -28.41
CA GLU A 122 -4.01 1.82 -27.35
C GLU A 122 -3.60 2.57 -26.08
N ARG A 123 -2.93 3.72 -26.21
CA ARG A 123 -2.61 4.57 -25.04
C ARG A 123 -3.85 5.08 -24.33
N LEU A 124 -4.85 5.56 -25.07
CA LEU A 124 -6.12 6.00 -24.47
C LEU A 124 -6.85 4.85 -23.79
N ARG A 125 -6.83 3.66 -24.42
CA ARG A 125 -7.41 2.45 -23.83
C ARG A 125 -6.73 2.09 -22.51
N LEU A 126 -5.39 2.13 -22.48
CA LEU A 126 -4.63 1.87 -21.25
C LEU A 126 -4.90 2.93 -20.19
N ALA A 127 -4.97 4.22 -20.56
CA ALA A 127 -5.31 5.29 -19.62
C ALA A 127 -6.74 5.11 -19.07
N GLN A 128 -7.73 4.79 -19.89
CA GLN A 128 -9.10 4.52 -19.45
C GLN A 128 -9.21 3.27 -18.60
N LEU A 129 -8.44 2.21 -18.88
CA LEU A 129 -8.36 1.04 -18.01
C LEU A 129 -7.83 1.44 -16.63
N VAL A 130 -6.80 2.28 -16.59
CA VAL A 130 -6.27 2.79 -15.30
C VAL A 130 -7.31 3.64 -14.58
N ASP A 131 -8.05 4.50 -15.25
CA ASP A 131 -9.06 5.37 -14.63
C ASP A 131 -10.32 4.57 -14.22
N THR A 132 -10.78 3.63 -15.06
CA THR A 132 -11.86 2.68 -14.68
C THR A 132 -11.42 1.81 -13.48
N TYR A 133 -10.15 1.36 -13.49
CA TYR A 133 -9.59 0.65 -12.34
C TYR A 133 -9.48 1.56 -11.11
N ARG A 134 -9.23 2.86 -11.25
CA ARG A 134 -9.22 3.81 -10.14
C ARG A 134 -10.62 4.09 -9.61
N GLU A 135 -11.63 4.21 -10.44
CA GLU A 135 -13.02 4.42 -10.05
C GLU A 135 -13.64 3.17 -9.42
N ASP A 136 -13.40 1.98 -9.97
CA ASP A 136 -13.78 0.70 -9.35
C ASP A 136 -12.98 0.43 -8.05
N LEU A 137 -11.80 1.04 -7.91
CA LEU A 137 -10.89 0.90 -6.79
C LEU A 137 -11.10 1.94 -5.68
N ALA A 138 -11.90 2.98 -5.87
CA ALA A 138 -12.14 4.03 -4.86
C ALA A 138 -13.09 3.58 -3.72
N ARG A 139 -12.96 2.31 -3.28
CA ARG A 139 -13.63 1.84 -2.07
C ARG A 139 -12.89 2.38 -0.85
N THR A 140 -13.33 3.49 -0.31
CA THR A 140 -12.79 4.05 0.95
C THR A 140 -13.15 3.21 2.17
N ARG A 141 -14.17 2.34 2.06
CA ARG A 141 -14.63 1.40 3.10
C ARG A 141 -14.90 0.03 2.51
N TYR A 142 -14.37 -0.99 3.17
CA TYR A 142 -14.49 -2.36 2.72
C TYR A 142 -14.58 -3.32 3.91
N HIS A 143 -15.80 -3.78 4.23
CA HIS A 143 -16.07 -4.78 5.28
C HIS A 143 -15.32 -4.57 6.61
N GLY A 144 -15.27 -3.33 7.09
CA GLY A 144 -14.56 -2.96 8.32
C GLY A 144 -13.16 -2.39 8.08
N PHE A 145 -12.60 -2.50 6.89
CA PHE A 145 -11.43 -1.75 6.50
C PHE A 145 -11.79 -0.31 6.09
N ILE A 146 -10.86 0.58 6.37
CA ILE A 146 -10.85 1.97 5.92
C ILE A 146 -9.54 2.17 5.19
N GLY A 147 -9.59 2.74 4.00
CA GLY A 147 -8.43 3.06 3.19
C GLY A 147 -8.69 2.91 1.71
N SER A 148 -8.13 3.84 0.95
CA SER A 148 -8.25 3.98 -0.51
C SER A 148 -6.94 3.75 -1.24
N SER A 149 -5.83 3.50 -0.52
CA SER A 149 -4.51 3.28 -1.10
C SER A 149 -4.47 2.13 -2.11
N LEU A 150 -3.62 2.24 -3.12
CA LEU A 150 -3.47 1.19 -4.14
C LEU A 150 -3.09 -0.16 -3.53
N ALA A 151 -2.28 -0.15 -2.47
CA ALA A 151 -1.89 -1.36 -1.74
C ALA A 151 -3.11 -2.06 -1.12
N MET A 152 -4.03 -1.31 -0.47
CA MET A 152 -5.25 -1.89 0.11
C MET A 152 -6.25 -2.31 -0.96
N GLN A 153 -6.37 -1.59 -2.06
CA GLN A 153 -7.22 -2.00 -3.17
C GLN A 153 -6.79 -3.35 -3.77
N ALA A 154 -5.48 -3.61 -3.86
CA ALA A 154 -4.97 -4.92 -4.26
C ALA A 154 -5.41 -6.03 -3.29
N VAL A 155 -5.35 -5.76 -1.98
CA VAL A 155 -5.84 -6.68 -0.94
C VAL A 155 -7.33 -6.95 -1.10
N TYR A 156 -8.17 -5.92 -1.29
CA TYR A 156 -9.62 -6.06 -1.45
C TYR A 156 -10.00 -6.97 -2.63
N ARG A 157 -9.30 -6.84 -3.76
CA ARG A 157 -9.50 -7.73 -4.92
C ARG A 157 -9.17 -9.18 -4.62
N ILE A 158 -8.09 -9.42 -3.87
CA ILE A 158 -7.75 -10.79 -3.48
C ILE A 158 -8.82 -11.34 -2.53
N ILE A 159 -9.33 -10.54 -1.59
CA ILE A 159 -10.42 -10.93 -0.69
C ILE A 159 -11.69 -11.29 -1.49
N ASP A 160 -12.11 -10.43 -2.44
CA ASP A 160 -13.28 -10.67 -3.32
C ASP A 160 -13.13 -12.02 -4.06
N SER A 161 -11.95 -12.28 -4.64
CA SER A 161 -11.67 -13.52 -5.37
C SER A 161 -11.60 -14.75 -4.44
N ALA A 162 -10.97 -14.58 -3.27
CA ALA A 162 -10.82 -15.64 -2.29
C ALA A 162 -12.15 -16.01 -1.63
N ALA A 163 -13.05 -15.05 -1.42
CA ALA A 163 -14.31 -15.26 -0.71
C ALA A 163 -15.19 -16.35 -1.35
N ALA A 164 -15.26 -16.39 -2.67
CA ALA A 164 -16.03 -17.40 -3.42
C ALA A 164 -15.43 -18.82 -3.35
N SER A 165 -14.14 -18.97 -2.97
CA SER A 165 -13.42 -20.23 -2.90
C SER A 165 -13.61 -20.91 -1.53
N ARG A 166 -13.47 -22.26 -1.51
CA ARG A 166 -13.36 -23.04 -0.26
C ARG A 166 -11.92 -23.24 0.19
N ALA A 167 -10.95 -22.77 -0.59
CA ALA A 167 -9.54 -22.95 -0.30
C ALA A 167 -9.14 -22.21 0.99
N THR A 168 -8.12 -22.73 1.64
CA THR A 168 -7.51 -22.12 2.82
C THR A 168 -6.89 -20.78 2.44
N VAL A 169 -7.09 -19.76 3.27
CA VAL A 169 -6.45 -18.43 3.13
C VAL A 169 -5.39 -18.28 4.20
N PHE A 170 -4.22 -17.83 3.79
CA PHE A 170 -3.09 -17.56 4.67
C PHE A 170 -2.76 -16.06 4.67
N ILE A 171 -3.03 -15.38 5.79
CA ILE A 171 -2.88 -13.93 5.93
C ILE A 171 -1.55 -13.64 6.64
N THR A 172 -0.70 -12.83 6.03
CA THR A 172 0.54 -12.33 6.64
C THR A 172 0.49 -10.81 6.80
N GLY A 173 1.21 -10.28 7.76
CA GLY A 173 1.33 -8.84 7.99
C GLY A 173 1.68 -8.53 9.43
N GLU A 174 2.27 -7.37 9.65
CA GLU A 174 2.69 -6.91 10.98
C GLU A 174 1.53 -6.92 11.99
N SER A 175 1.88 -6.88 13.28
CA SER A 175 0.87 -6.75 14.34
C SER A 175 0.08 -5.45 14.16
N GLY A 176 -1.26 -5.52 14.30
CA GLY A 176 -2.13 -4.36 14.20
C GLY A 176 -2.48 -3.89 12.79
N THR A 177 -2.14 -4.65 11.73
CA THR A 177 -2.51 -4.31 10.33
C THR A 177 -3.95 -4.62 9.97
N GLY A 178 -4.70 -5.39 10.78
CA GLY A 178 -6.09 -5.76 10.56
C GLY A 178 -6.30 -7.17 10.04
N LYS A 179 -5.43 -8.14 10.39
CA LYS A 179 -5.54 -9.56 9.95
C LYS A 179 -6.88 -10.19 10.30
N GLU A 180 -7.42 -9.92 11.49
CA GLU A 180 -8.74 -10.40 11.90
C GLU A 180 -9.88 -9.80 11.06
N VAL A 181 -9.82 -8.48 10.80
CA VAL A 181 -10.77 -7.78 9.91
C VAL A 181 -10.75 -8.40 8.50
N CYS A 182 -9.56 -8.78 8.01
CA CYS A 182 -9.41 -9.48 6.73
C CYS A 182 -10.11 -10.85 6.76
N ALA A 183 -9.92 -11.64 7.80
CA ALA A 183 -10.57 -12.94 7.95
C ALA A 183 -12.09 -12.82 8.04
N GLU A 184 -12.61 -11.84 8.78
CA GLU A 184 -14.04 -11.56 8.83
C GLU A 184 -14.61 -11.12 7.47
N ALA A 185 -13.89 -10.25 6.73
CA ALA A 185 -14.31 -9.82 5.40
C ALA A 185 -14.43 -11.01 4.43
N ILE A 186 -13.45 -11.91 4.43
CA ILE A 186 -13.47 -13.14 3.64
C ILE A 186 -14.64 -14.02 4.01
N HIS A 187 -14.92 -14.17 5.30
CA HIS A 187 -16.04 -14.95 5.78
C HIS A 187 -17.38 -14.37 5.35
N ARG A 188 -17.61 -13.07 5.64
CA ARG A 188 -18.88 -12.37 5.34
C ARG A 188 -19.23 -12.38 3.85
N GLN A 189 -18.24 -12.33 2.97
CA GLN A 189 -18.45 -12.38 1.53
C GLN A 189 -18.52 -13.80 0.97
N SER A 190 -18.22 -14.82 1.76
CA SER A 190 -18.27 -16.20 1.32
C SER A 190 -19.71 -16.75 1.30
N PRO A 191 -19.96 -17.88 0.61
CA PRO A 191 -21.23 -18.60 0.71
C PRO A 191 -21.58 -19.07 2.12
N ARG A 192 -20.65 -18.92 3.08
CA ARG A 192 -20.80 -19.25 4.50
C ARG A 192 -20.96 -17.99 5.39
N GLY A 193 -21.20 -16.82 4.81
CA GLY A 193 -21.26 -15.54 5.53
C GLY A 193 -22.29 -15.49 6.66
N ASP A 194 -23.38 -16.27 6.56
CA ASP A 194 -24.42 -16.39 7.58
C ASP A 194 -24.19 -17.56 8.56
N LYS A 195 -23.05 -18.25 8.43
CA LYS A 195 -22.67 -19.40 9.27
C LYS A 195 -21.71 -18.96 10.38
N PRO A 196 -21.42 -19.83 11.37
CA PRO A 196 -20.50 -19.46 12.45
C PRO A 196 -19.12 -19.05 11.95
N PHE A 197 -18.62 -17.93 12.49
CA PHE A 197 -17.22 -17.52 12.41
C PHE A 197 -16.59 -17.69 13.80
N VAL A 198 -15.64 -18.62 13.91
CA VAL A 198 -15.00 -18.93 15.18
C VAL A 198 -13.53 -18.56 15.08
N ALA A 199 -13.10 -17.57 15.86
CA ALA A 199 -11.71 -17.11 15.92
C ALA A 199 -11.00 -17.68 17.15
N ILE A 200 -9.76 -18.13 16.95
CA ILE A 200 -8.82 -18.52 18.01
C ILE A 200 -7.51 -17.77 17.79
N ASN A 201 -7.02 -17.13 18.83
CA ASN A 201 -5.67 -16.59 18.84
C ASN A 201 -4.71 -17.59 19.52
N CYS A 202 -3.86 -18.21 18.69
CA CYS A 202 -2.92 -19.25 19.13
C CYS A 202 -1.81 -18.72 20.05
N GLY A 203 -1.53 -17.41 20.03
CA GLY A 203 -0.55 -16.80 20.92
C GLY A 203 -1.10 -16.38 22.29
N ALA A 204 -2.43 -16.26 22.43
CA ALA A 204 -3.06 -15.78 23.67
C ALA A 204 -3.46 -16.91 24.62
N ILE A 205 -3.56 -18.14 24.15
CA ILE A 205 -4.00 -19.30 24.93
C ILE A 205 -2.79 -20.05 25.44
N PRO A 206 -2.76 -20.48 26.73
CA PRO A 206 -1.72 -21.35 27.25
C PRO A 206 -1.56 -22.62 26.40
N LYS A 207 -0.32 -23.01 26.14
CA LYS A 207 0.02 -24.12 25.22
C LYS A 207 -0.68 -25.42 25.60
N ASP A 208 -0.72 -25.75 26.88
CA ASP A 208 -1.36 -26.96 27.40
C ASP A 208 -2.87 -27.00 27.17
N LEU A 209 -3.52 -25.86 26.97
CA LEU A 209 -4.96 -25.74 26.74
C LEU A 209 -5.33 -25.60 25.28
N MET A 210 -4.38 -25.30 24.40
CA MET A 210 -4.61 -24.99 23.00
C MET A 210 -5.28 -26.15 22.26
N GLU A 211 -4.85 -27.39 22.48
CA GLU A 211 -5.46 -28.56 21.87
C GLU A 211 -6.93 -28.70 22.27
N SER A 212 -7.22 -28.49 23.56
CA SER A 212 -8.57 -28.52 24.09
C SER A 212 -9.46 -27.38 23.55
N GLU A 213 -8.91 -26.19 23.35
CA GLU A 213 -9.66 -25.06 22.75
C GLU A 213 -10.00 -25.32 21.28
N ILE A 214 -9.09 -25.95 20.51
CA ILE A 214 -9.33 -26.25 19.09
C ILE A 214 -10.27 -27.44 18.95
N PHE A 215 -9.98 -28.58 19.61
CA PHE A 215 -10.67 -29.85 19.37
C PHE A 215 -11.68 -30.24 20.47
N GLY A 216 -11.72 -29.52 21.59
CA GLY A 216 -12.55 -29.88 22.73
C GLY A 216 -11.96 -30.96 23.63
N HIS A 217 -12.62 -31.25 24.73
CA HIS A 217 -12.19 -32.27 25.68
C HIS A 217 -13.37 -32.98 26.34
N MET A 218 -13.13 -34.21 26.75
CA MET A 218 -14.03 -34.99 27.59
C MET A 218 -13.72 -34.75 29.06
N LYS A 219 -14.72 -34.87 29.92
CA LYS A 219 -14.60 -34.78 31.36
C LYS A 219 -13.53 -35.75 31.86
N GLY A 220 -12.62 -35.23 32.70
CA GLY A 220 -11.55 -36.03 33.31
C GLY A 220 -10.31 -36.25 32.44
N SER A 221 -10.20 -35.66 31.28
CA SER A 221 -9.07 -35.83 30.35
C SER A 221 -7.78 -35.19 30.81
N PHE A 222 -7.87 -34.18 31.70
CA PHE A 222 -6.73 -33.52 32.34
C PHE A 222 -7.17 -32.88 33.66
N THR A 223 -6.22 -32.45 34.47
CA THR A 223 -6.47 -31.75 35.74
C THR A 223 -7.17 -30.42 35.48
N GLY A 224 -8.47 -30.34 35.80
CA GLY A 224 -9.33 -29.18 35.50
C GLY A 224 -10.42 -29.45 34.46
N ALA A 225 -10.46 -30.60 33.79
CA ALA A 225 -11.55 -31.00 32.91
C ALA A 225 -12.80 -31.48 33.72
N VAL A 226 -13.55 -30.51 34.26
CA VAL A 226 -14.71 -30.76 35.12
C VAL A 226 -15.94 -31.24 34.36
N ALA A 227 -16.08 -30.85 33.10
CA ALA A 227 -17.18 -31.17 32.19
C ALA A 227 -16.67 -31.40 30.77
N ASP A 228 -17.49 -32.01 29.91
CA ASP A 228 -17.23 -32.06 28.47
C ASP A 228 -17.31 -30.65 27.89
N ARG A 229 -16.38 -30.32 26.99
CA ARG A 229 -16.36 -29.01 26.33
C ARG A 229 -16.13 -29.15 24.84
N GLU A 230 -17.04 -28.55 24.05
CA GLU A 230 -16.95 -28.51 22.63
C GLU A 230 -15.83 -27.57 22.16
N GLY A 231 -14.97 -28.02 21.23
CA GLY A 231 -13.89 -27.25 20.66
C GLY A 231 -14.32 -26.28 19.55
N ALA A 232 -13.42 -25.40 19.16
CA ALA A 232 -13.69 -24.44 18.10
C ALA A 232 -13.93 -25.11 16.76
N ALA A 233 -13.29 -26.24 16.47
CA ALA A 233 -13.50 -27.00 15.23
C ALA A 233 -14.96 -27.47 15.10
N ALA A 234 -15.57 -27.96 16.19
CA ALA A 234 -16.95 -28.37 16.21
C ALA A 234 -17.91 -27.16 16.09
N ARG A 235 -17.66 -26.11 16.87
CA ARG A 235 -18.46 -24.86 16.83
C ARG A 235 -18.43 -24.18 15.47
N ALA A 236 -17.31 -24.30 14.71
CA ALA A 236 -17.16 -23.73 13.37
C ALA A 236 -17.79 -24.59 12.26
N ASN A 237 -18.43 -25.73 12.59
CA ASN A 237 -18.99 -26.62 11.59
C ASN A 237 -20.01 -25.91 10.69
N GLY A 238 -19.89 -26.08 9.39
CA GLY A 238 -20.65 -25.38 8.36
C GLY A 238 -20.16 -23.96 8.06
N GLY A 239 -19.28 -23.40 8.90
CA GLY A 239 -18.80 -22.02 8.85
C GLY A 239 -17.30 -21.87 8.55
N THR A 240 -16.64 -20.98 9.28
CA THR A 240 -15.21 -20.65 9.13
C THR A 240 -14.49 -20.71 10.47
N LEU A 241 -13.38 -21.42 10.51
CA LEU A 241 -12.42 -21.41 11.61
C LEU A 241 -11.26 -20.45 11.27
N PHE A 242 -11.08 -19.42 12.07
CA PHE A 242 -9.95 -18.50 11.96
C PHE A 242 -8.93 -18.78 13.04
N LEU A 243 -7.68 -19.05 12.63
CA LEU A 243 -6.54 -19.33 13.50
C LEU A 243 -5.56 -18.17 13.39
N ASP A 244 -5.58 -17.25 14.35
CA ASP A 244 -4.63 -16.15 14.41
C ASP A 244 -3.33 -16.60 15.08
N GLU A 245 -2.21 -16.02 14.67
CA GLU A 245 -0.84 -16.33 15.13
C GLU A 245 -0.52 -17.83 15.02
N ILE A 246 -0.83 -18.43 13.86
CA ILE A 246 -0.71 -19.87 13.61
C ILE A 246 0.71 -20.42 13.84
N CYS A 247 1.75 -19.61 13.64
CA CYS A 247 3.14 -19.99 13.85
C CYS A 247 3.51 -20.12 15.36
N GLU A 248 2.62 -19.76 16.30
CA GLU A 248 2.82 -19.98 17.74
C GLU A 248 2.44 -21.40 18.19
N LEU A 249 1.84 -22.21 17.33
CA LEU A 249 1.46 -23.58 17.66
C LEU A 249 2.67 -24.48 17.90
N GLU A 250 2.58 -25.30 18.95
CA GLU A 250 3.61 -26.32 19.22
C GLU A 250 3.66 -27.41 18.14
N PRO A 251 4.84 -28.01 17.86
CA PRO A 251 5.03 -29.02 16.81
C PRO A 251 4.08 -30.22 16.88
N ASN A 252 3.75 -30.66 18.10
CA ASN A 252 2.80 -31.77 18.31
C ASN A 252 1.39 -31.41 17.81
N LEU A 253 0.95 -30.20 18.12
CA LEU A 253 -0.38 -29.71 17.72
C LEU A 253 -0.43 -29.43 16.21
N GLN A 254 0.67 -28.95 15.63
CA GLN A 254 0.78 -28.78 14.18
C GLN A 254 0.54 -30.11 13.42
N THR A 255 1.02 -31.24 13.96
CA THR A 255 0.78 -32.57 13.37
C THR A 255 -0.70 -32.96 13.44
N LYS A 256 -1.38 -32.68 14.53
CA LYS A 256 -2.82 -32.93 14.70
C LYS A 256 -3.65 -32.03 13.79
N LEU A 257 -3.28 -30.75 13.69
CA LEU A 257 -3.91 -29.78 12.82
C LEU A 257 -3.76 -30.18 11.33
N LEU A 258 -2.58 -30.66 10.91
CA LEU A 258 -2.36 -31.14 9.56
C LEU A 258 -3.31 -32.30 9.22
N ARG A 259 -3.44 -33.29 10.10
CA ARG A 259 -4.40 -34.39 9.91
C ARG A 259 -5.83 -33.88 9.82
N PHE A 260 -6.21 -32.97 10.71
CA PHE A 260 -7.53 -32.36 10.70
C PHE A 260 -7.85 -31.66 9.36
N ILE A 261 -6.91 -30.87 8.83
CA ILE A 261 -7.08 -30.17 7.55
C ILE A 261 -7.18 -31.14 6.38
N GLN A 262 -6.51 -32.29 6.46
CA GLN A 262 -6.51 -33.31 5.41
C GLN A 262 -7.80 -34.13 5.38
N THR A 263 -8.33 -34.48 6.55
CA THR A 263 -9.43 -35.45 6.70
C THR A 263 -10.78 -34.81 6.99
N GLY A 264 -10.80 -33.58 7.52
CA GLY A 264 -12.00 -32.94 8.05
C GLY A 264 -12.50 -33.63 9.33
N THR A 265 -11.64 -34.44 10.00
CA THR A 265 -12.02 -35.18 11.22
C THR A 265 -11.03 -34.91 12.34
N PHE A 266 -11.51 -34.88 13.56
CA PHE A 266 -10.72 -34.72 14.76
C PHE A 266 -11.28 -35.60 15.89
N MET A 267 -10.54 -35.70 16.99
CA MET A 267 -10.96 -36.39 18.19
C MET A 267 -10.74 -35.46 19.38
N PRO A 268 -11.76 -35.23 20.22
CA PRO A 268 -11.62 -34.45 21.46
C PRO A 268 -10.55 -35.05 22.38
N VAL A 269 -9.90 -34.22 23.19
CA VAL A 269 -8.90 -34.67 24.17
C VAL A 269 -9.55 -35.65 25.16
N GLY A 270 -8.96 -36.82 25.32
CA GLY A 270 -9.53 -37.90 26.14
C GLY A 270 -10.72 -38.63 25.52
N GLY A 271 -11.16 -38.25 24.33
CA GLY A 271 -12.20 -38.95 23.58
C GLY A 271 -11.69 -40.14 22.81
N ASN A 272 -12.61 -40.99 22.36
CA ASN A 272 -12.33 -42.19 21.53
C ASN A 272 -13.14 -42.21 20.24
N LYS A 273 -13.95 -41.18 19.97
CA LYS A 273 -14.78 -41.09 18.78
C LYS A 273 -14.27 -39.98 17.87
N LEU A 274 -14.15 -40.29 16.57
CA LEU A 274 -13.85 -39.30 15.54
C LEU A 274 -15.09 -38.50 15.22
N GLU A 275 -14.96 -37.18 15.22
CA GLU A 275 -15.94 -36.22 14.80
C GLU A 275 -15.60 -35.66 13.42
N LYS A 276 -16.58 -35.54 12.53
CA LYS A 276 -16.40 -35.01 11.18
C LYS A 276 -17.10 -33.65 11.08
N VAL A 277 -16.38 -32.68 10.50
CA VAL A 277 -16.87 -31.33 10.27
C VAL A 277 -16.57 -30.87 8.84
N ASP A 278 -17.42 -29.97 8.34
CA ASP A 278 -17.19 -29.26 7.08
C ASP A 278 -17.01 -27.77 7.38
N LEU A 279 -15.79 -27.29 7.43
CA LEU A 279 -15.50 -25.91 7.70
C LEU A 279 -14.44 -25.35 6.74
N ARG A 280 -14.42 -24.03 6.60
CA ARG A 280 -13.35 -23.31 5.91
C ARG A 280 -12.31 -22.85 6.91
N ILE A 281 -11.04 -22.96 6.54
CA ILE A 281 -9.92 -22.49 7.36
C ILE A 281 -9.38 -21.18 6.79
N VAL A 282 -9.21 -20.21 7.67
CA VAL A 282 -8.44 -18.98 7.46
C VAL A 282 -7.42 -18.92 8.57
N CYS A 283 -6.16 -18.65 8.24
CA CYS A 283 -5.12 -18.50 9.25
C CYS A 283 -4.32 -17.23 9.04
N ALA A 284 -3.72 -16.72 10.11
CA ALA A 284 -2.93 -15.50 10.08
C ALA A 284 -1.67 -15.63 10.94
N THR A 285 -0.64 -14.84 10.60
CA THR A 285 0.58 -14.70 11.39
C THR A 285 1.24 -13.34 11.16
N ASN A 286 1.94 -12.84 12.17
CA ASN A 286 2.81 -11.68 12.08
C ASN A 286 4.28 -12.06 11.86
N ARG A 287 4.62 -13.37 11.90
CA ARG A 287 5.95 -13.89 11.65
C ARG A 287 6.15 -14.17 10.16
N ASP A 288 7.41 -14.27 9.74
CA ASP A 288 7.76 -14.82 8.43
C ASP A 288 7.62 -16.35 8.46
N PRO A 289 6.60 -16.94 7.80
CA PRO A 289 6.33 -18.36 7.91
C PRO A 289 7.44 -19.23 7.27
N LEU A 290 8.12 -18.74 6.24
CA LEU A 290 9.24 -19.48 5.62
C LEU A 290 10.43 -19.57 6.56
N ARG A 291 10.75 -18.45 7.24
CA ARG A 291 11.79 -18.45 8.25
C ARG A 291 11.45 -19.36 9.42
N GLU A 292 10.17 -19.40 9.86
CA GLU A 292 9.74 -20.33 10.91
C GLU A 292 9.91 -21.82 10.48
N VAL A 293 9.71 -22.11 9.18
CA VAL A 293 9.98 -23.45 8.60
C VAL A 293 11.47 -23.74 8.59
N GLU A 294 12.31 -22.83 8.09
CA GLU A 294 13.78 -22.99 8.04
C GLU A 294 14.38 -23.21 9.45
N GLU A 295 13.86 -22.54 10.46
CA GLU A 295 14.29 -22.66 11.85
C GLU A 295 13.63 -23.88 12.58
N GLY A 296 12.81 -24.68 11.89
CA GLY A 296 12.18 -25.90 12.41
C GLY A 296 11.06 -25.67 13.42
N ARG A 297 10.58 -24.43 13.60
CA ARG A 297 9.46 -24.12 14.51
C ARG A 297 8.10 -24.32 13.85
N PHE A 298 8.02 -24.23 12.53
CA PHE A 298 6.81 -24.53 11.77
C PHE A 298 7.06 -25.65 10.77
N ARG A 299 6.15 -26.61 10.68
CA ARG A 299 6.32 -27.76 9.78
C ARG A 299 6.08 -27.37 8.34
N GLU A 300 6.96 -27.80 7.47
CA GLU A 300 6.90 -27.54 6.03
C GLU A 300 5.64 -28.13 5.39
N ASP A 301 5.24 -29.35 5.77
CA ASP A 301 4.05 -30.02 5.25
C ASP A 301 2.75 -29.28 5.63
N LEU A 302 2.68 -28.74 6.83
CA LEU A 302 1.57 -27.90 7.27
C LEU A 302 1.55 -26.55 6.53
N TYR A 303 2.72 -25.92 6.37
CA TYR A 303 2.84 -24.67 5.62
C TYR A 303 2.25 -24.79 4.22
N TYR A 304 2.69 -25.77 3.40
CA TYR A 304 2.17 -25.94 2.05
C TYR A 304 0.67 -26.30 2.01
N ARG A 305 0.14 -26.93 3.05
CA ARG A 305 -1.28 -27.25 3.12
C ARG A 305 -2.15 -26.03 3.46
N LEU A 306 -1.61 -25.08 4.24
CA LEU A 306 -2.29 -23.85 4.63
C LEU A 306 -2.11 -22.73 3.61
N HIS A 307 -0.94 -22.61 2.99
CA HIS A 307 -0.55 -21.51 2.11
C HIS A 307 -1.08 -21.68 0.68
N VAL A 308 -2.42 -21.77 0.55
CA VAL A 308 -3.07 -21.96 -0.76
C VAL A 308 -3.42 -20.61 -1.40
N ILE A 309 -4.05 -19.70 -0.65
CA ILE A 309 -4.33 -18.34 -1.10
C ILE A 309 -3.61 -17.39 -0.14
N PRO A 310 -2.43 -16.88 -0.50
CA PRO A 310 -1.73 -15.91 0.32
C PRO A 310 -2.36 -14.52 0.21
N ILE A 311 -2.50 -13.85 1.35
CA ILE A 311 -2.84 -12.42 1.44
C ILE A 311 -1.82 -11.74 2.33
N HIS A 312 -1.10 -10.77 1.79
CA HIS A 312 -0.20 -9.94 2.56
C HIS A 312 -0.87 -8.59 2.86
N LEU A 313 -1.02 -8.26 4.15
CA LEU A 313 -1.53 -6.96 4.58
C LEU A 313 -0.36 -5.99 4.72
N PRO A 314 -0.33 -4.91 3.94
CA PRO A 314 0.73 -3.92 4.02
C PRO A 314 0.72 -3.22 5.38
N ALA A 315 1.89 -2.80 5.86
CA ALA A 315 2.01 -1.97 7.05
C ALA A 315 1.36 -0.59 6.82
N LEU A 316 0.90 0.08 7.87
CA LEU A 316 0.19 1.36 7.75
C LEU A 316 1.04 2.44 7.03
N ARG A 317 2.36 2.44 7.24
CA ARG A 317 3.32 3.31 6.53
C ARG A 317 3.43 3.06 5.02
N GLU A 318 2.94 1.92 4.54
CA GLU A 318 2.93 1.52 3.12
C GLU A 318 1.58 1.81 2.44
N ARG A 319 0.63 2.39 3.20
CA ARG A 319 -0.75 2.67 2.75
C ARG A 319 -0.98 4.14 2.44
N GLU A 320 0.07 4.88 2.07
CA GLU A 320 -0.03 6.29 1.65
C GLU A 320 -0.85 7.14 2.64
N ASP A 321 -1.94 7.78 2.17
CA ASP A 321 -2.81 8.64 2.96
C ASP A 321 -3.87 7.89 3.81
N ASP A 322 -3.93 6.57 3.76
CA ASP A 322 -4.89 5.78 4.56
C ASP A 322 -4.73 6.06 6.06
N VAL A 323 -3.53 6.40 6.54
CA VAL A 323 -3.31 6.77 7.94
C VAL A 323 -4.23 7.91 8.37
N ILE A 324 -4.44 8.89 7.50
CA ILE A 324 -5.31 10.06 7.79
C ILE A 324 -6.79 9.67 7.66
N GLU A 325 -7.15 8.90 6.65
CA GLU A 325 -8.52 8.41 6.48
C GLU A 325 -8.97 7.57 7.69
N VAL A 326 -8.12 6.65 8.13
CA VAL A 326 -8.35 5.83 9.33
C VAL A 326 -8.43 6.70 10.57
N ALA A 327 -7.45 7.62 10.77
CA ALA A 327 -7.42 8.51 11.93
C ALA A 327 -8.68 9.37 12.05
N ARG A 328 -9.12 10.01 10.95
CA ARG A 328 -10.34 10.82 10.92
C ARG A 328 -11.58 10.01 11.26
N HIS A 329 -11.67 8.79 10.72
CA HIS A 329 -12.83 7.94 10.98
C HIS A 329 -12.93 7.55 12.47
N ILE A 330 -11.85 7.02 13.05
CA ILE A 330 -11.85 6.59 14.45
C ILE A 330 -11.94 7.78 15.41
N LEU A 331 -11.46 8.99 15.03
CA LEU A 331 -11.64 10.20 15.83
C LEU A 331 -13.13 10.52 16.01
N VAL A 332 -13.89 10.56 14.93
CA VAL A 332 -15.33 10.85 14.97
C VAL A 332 -16.10 9.75 15.73
N GLU A 333 -15.72 8.49 15.53
CA GLU A 333 -16.33 7.35 16.21
C GLU A 333 -16.10 7.46 17.73
N TYR A 334 -14.86 7.63 18.17
CA TYR A 334 -14.52 7.71 19.60
C TYR A 334 -15.05 9.01 20.24
N ALA A 335 -15.04 10.12 19.51
CA ALA A 335 -15.65 11.36 20.01
C ALA A 335 -17.14 11.18 20.30
N ARG A 336 -17.86 10.45 19.44
CA ARG A 336 -19.28 10.15 19.66
C ARG A 336 -19.46 9.20 20.84
N GLU A 337 -18.63 8.17 21.01
CA GLU A 337 -18.67 7.24 22.14
C GLU A 337 -18.46 7.96 23.47
N GLU A 338 -17.49 8.89 23.54
CA GLU A 338 -17.12 9.60 24.76
C GLU A 338 -17.91 10.93 24.96
N GLY A 339 -18.84 11.24 24.07
CA GLY A 339 -19.62 12.49 24.15
C GLY A 339 -18.79 13.75 23.93
N LYS A 340 -17.69 13.66 23.17
CA LYS A 340 -16.75 14.76 22.86
C LYS A 340 -17.05 15.43 21.53
N GLY A 341 -16.57 16.66 21.34
CA GLY A 341 -16.85 17.47 20.15
C GLY A 341 -15.86 17.31 18.99
N PHE A 342 -14.86 16.44 19.09
CA PHE A 342 -13.84 16.31 18.05
C PHE A 342 -14.39 15.86 16.70
N GLN A 343 -14.04 16.59 15.63
CA GLN A 343 -14.49 16.33 14.27
C GLN A 343 -13.32 16.16 13.27
N ARG A 344 -12.16 16.76 13.55
CA ARG A 344 -11.03 16.84 12.60
C ARG A 344 -9.69 16.99 13.30
N PHE A 345 -8.64 16.72 12.55
CA PHE A 345 -7.28 17.08 12.91
C PHE A 345 -6.89 18.40 12.26
N ALA A 346 -6.05 19.20 12.91
CA ALA A 346 -5.39 20.33 12.29
C ALA A 346 -4.39 19.83 11.22
N PRO A 347 -4.13 20.59 10.14
CA PRO A 347 -3.20 20.18 9.08
C PRO A 347 -1.81 19.79 9.61
N GLU A 348 -1.32 20.51 10.60
CA GLU A 348 -0.03 20.24 11.25
C GLU A 348 -0.03 18.94 12.04
N ALA A 349 -1.15 18.57 12.67
CA ALA A 349 -1.31 17.29 13.36
C ALA A 349 -1.37 16.13 12.35
N GLU A 350 -2.09 16.31 11.23
CA GLU A 350 -2.10 15.31 10.15
C GLU A 350 -0.71 15.07 9.55
N GLN A 351 0.09 16.12 9.42
CA GLN A 351 1.48 15.97 8.95
C GLN A 351 2.32 15.12 9.90
N VAL A 352 2.17 15.29 11.20
CA VAL A 352 2.84 14.44 12.20
C VAL A 352 2.39 12.99 12.06
N LEU A 353 1.07 12.74 11.90
CA LEU A 353 0.54 11.40 11.72
C LEU A 353 1.07 10.71 10.44
N ARG A 354 1.22 11.45 9.33
CA ARG A 354 1.77 10.94 8.07
C ARG A 354 3.24 10.54 8.18
N LEU A 355 4.03 11.31 8.91
CA LEU A 355 5.49 11.12 9.01
C LEU A 355 5.88 10.01 10.00
N TYR A 356 4.99 9.60 10.86
CA TYR A 356 5.30 8.59 11.87
C TYR A 356 5.26 7.17 11.30
N HIS A 357 6.17 6.31 11.73
CA HIS A 357 6.35 4.95 11.20
C HIS A 357 5.29 3.93 11.59
N TRP A 358 4.52 4.19 12.63
CA TRP A 358 3.45 3.32 13.13
C TRP A 358 3.87 1.84 13.34
N PRO A 359 4.85 1.54 14.20
CA PRO A 359 5.29 0.16 14.45
C PRO A 359 4.18 -0.76 14.97
N GLY A 360 3.15 -0.22 15.62
CA GLY A 360 1.94 -0.94 16.02
C GLY A 360 0.77 -0.76 15.07
N ASN A 361 1.00 -0.22 13.87
CA ASN A 361 0.04 -0.04 12.79
C ASN A 361 -1.30 0.59 13.26
N VAL A 362 -2.44 0.11 12.75
CA VAL A 362 -3.78 0.64 13.08
C VAL A 362 -4.10 0.50 14.57
N ARG A 363 -3.65 -0.56 15.23
CA ARG A 363 -3.85 -0.73 16.68
C ARG A 363 -3.18 0.40 17.49
N GLN A 364 -1.98 0.81 17.12
CA GLN A 364 -1.31 1.94 17.75
C GLN A 364 -2.04 3.25 17.43
N LEU A 365 -2.45 3.46 16.19
CA LEU A 365 -3.21 4.64 15.79
C LEU A 365 -4.52 4.76 16.57
N GLN A 366 -5.26 3.67 16.74
CA GLN A 366 -6.47 3.62 17.57
C GLN A 366 -6.20 4.03 19.02
N ASN A 367 -5.13 3.52 19.62
CA ASN A 367 -4.76 3.87 21.01
C ASN A 367 -4.40 5.36 21.11
N VAL A 368 -3.66 5.91 20.14
CA VAL A 368 -3.31 7.33 20.11
C VAL A 368 -4.55 8.19 20.01
N VAL A 369 -5.46 7.89 19.08
CA VAL A 369 -6.68 8.68 18.89
C VAL A 369 -7.60 8.57 20.12
N ARG A 370 -7.74 7.37 20.71
CA ARG A 370 -8.53 7.19 21.94
C ARG A 370 -7.95 7.99 23.11
N ASN A 371 -6.62 7.99 23.27
CA ASN A 371 -5.95 8.81 24.28
C ASN A 371 -6.26 10.30 24.11
N ILE A 372 -6.21 10.81 22.87
CA ILE A 372 -6.54 12.21 22.58
C ILE A 372 -7.98 12.51 22.98
N VAL A 373 -8.95 11.72 22.56
CA VAL A 373 -10.37 11.95 22.81
C VAL A 373 -10.69 11.88 24.29
N VAL A 374 -10.09 10.93 25.02
CA VAL A 374 -10.36 10.78 26.46
C VAL A 374 -9.75 11.92 27.29
N LEU A 375 -8.52 12.34 26.97
CA LEU A 375 -7.76 13.28 27.82
C LEU A 375 -7.99 14.75 27.45
N HIS A 376 -8.55 15.05 26.29
CA HIS A 376 -8.70 16.43 25.81
C HIS A 376 -10.15 16.73 25.44
N ASP A 377 -10.44 18.02 25.29
CA ASP A 377 -11.70 18.59 24.81
C ASP A 377 -11.44 19.54 23.65
N GLY A 378 -12.36 19.61 22.69
CA GLY A 378 -12.27 20.49 21.54
C GLY A 378 -13.05 19.96 20.33
N ASP A 379 -13.00 20.70 19.23
CA ASP A 379 -13.54 20.31 17.93
C ASP A 379 -12.44 19.86 16.95
N THR A 380 -11.21 20.28 17.19
CA THR A 380 -10.05 20.06 16.32
C THR A 380 -8.86 19.58 17.15
N VAL A 381 -8.23 18.47 16.72
CA VAL A 381 -7.01 17.94 17.33
C VAL A 381 -5.81 18.77 16.89
N LEU A 382 -5.12 19.38 17.83
CA LEU A 382 -3.92 20.20 17.58
C LEU A 382 -2.64 19.37 17.79
N PRO A 383 -1.48 19.77 17.23
CA PRO A 383 -0.21 19.04 17.45
C PRO A 383 0.17 18.88 18.94
N GLY A 384 -0.17 19.86 19.78
CA GLY A 384 0.11 19.82 21.21
C GLY A 384 -0.71 18.81 22.01
N THR A 385 -1.80 18.25 21.45
CA THR A 385 -2.62 17.21 22.08
C THR A 385 -2.19 15.80 21.70
N LEU A 386 -1.22 15.66 20.79
CA LEU A 386 -0.69 14.36 20.41
C LEU A 386 0.15 13.79 21.56
N PRO A 387 -0.05 12.52 21.94
CA PRO A 387 0.73 11.90 23.00
C PRO A 387 2.15 11.55 22.53
N PRO A 388 3.14 11.37 23.44
CA PRO A 388 4.43 10.79 23.09
C PRO A 388 4.26 9.40 22.45
N PRO A 389 5.06 9.03 21.43
CA PRO A 389 6.22 9.75 20.87
C PRO A 389 5.85 10.72 19.71
N LEU A 390 4.57 10.95 19.46
CA LEU A 390 4.07 11.83 18.40
C LEU A 390 4.05 13.31 18.81
N ALA A 391 4.01 13.58 20.13
CA ALA A 391 4.09 14.94 20.58
C ALA A 391 5.28 15.62 19.91
N PRO A 392 5.12 16.81 19.27
CA PRO A 392 6.27 17.58 18.93
C PRO A 392 7.08 17.67 20.21
N GLN A 393 8.32 17.14 20.21
CA GLN A 393 9.21 17.41 21.32
C GLN A 393 9.12 18.92 21.48
N ALA A 394 8.45 19.37 22.56
CA ALA A 394 8.48 20.74 22.93
C ALA A 394 9.98 21.06 22.87
N ALA A 395 10.37 21.88 21.90
CA ALA A 395 11.72 22.37 21.87
C ALA A 395 11.89 22.86 23.28
N SER A 396 12.58 22.06 24.10
CA SER A 396 12.92 22.49 25.47
C SER A 396 13.44 23.88 25.23
N PRO A 397 12.82 24.93 25.80
CA PRO A 397 13.33 26.28 25.54
C PRO A 397 14.83 26.11 25.70
N PRO A 398 15.63 26.43 24.67
CA PRO A 398 17.06 26.14 24.70
C PRO A 398 17.47 26.59 26.07
N PRO A 399 18.10 25.75 26.94
CA PRO A 399 18.48 26.16 28.27
C PRO A 399 19.12 27.50 28.04
N LEU A 400 18.61 28.58 28.68
CA LEU A 400 19.05 29.97 28.47
C LEU A 400 20.55 29.85 28.28
N ALA A 401 20.96 29.82 27.02
CA ALA A 401 22.33 29.59 26.66
C ALA A 401 23.06 30.74 27.33
N ALA A 402 23.78 30.41 28.37
CA ALA A 402 24.89 31.25 28.73
C ALA A 402 25.53 31.56 27.39
N VAL A 403 25.48 32.84 27.02
CA VAL A 403 25.98 33.36 25.75
C VAL A 403 27.42 32.91 25.65
N THR A 404 27.60 31.73 25.03
CA THR A 404 28.92 31.30 24.59
C THR A 404 29.21 32.21 23.40
N PRO A 405 30.28 32.96 23.44
CA PRO A 405 30.63 33.87 22.37
C PRO A 405 30.66 33.11 21.05
N ALA A 406 30.03 33.73 20.03
CA ALA A 406 29.95 33.21 18.67
C ALA A 406 31.25 32.53 18.27
N ALA A 407 31.15 31.27 17.83
CA ALA A 407 32.25 30.55 17.24
C ALA A 407 32.80 31.42 16.10
N GLY A 408 33.97 31.99 16.28
CA GLY A 408 34.72 32.66 15.25
C GLY A 408 34.98 31.71 14.06
N PRO A 409 35.47 32.20 12.94
CA PRO A 409 35.60 31.40 11.72
C PRO A 409 36.32 30.09 12.05
N LYS A 410 35.69 28.95 11.58
CA LYS A 410 36.24 27.61 11.81
C LYS A 410 37.68 27.56 11.34
N THR A 411 38.63 27.65 12.26
CA THR A 411 40.03 27.48 11.98
C THR A 411 40.24 26.09 11.42
N ILE A 412 40.74 25.98 10.21
CA ILE A 412 41.11 24.70 9.60
C ILE A 412 42.24 24.14 10.46
N ARG A 413 41.96 23.04 11.17
CA ARG A 413 42.96 22.30 11.97
C ARG A 413 43.47 21.11 11.19
N PRO A 414 44.73 20.71 11.35
CA PRO A 414 45.25 19.50 10.72
C PRO A 414 44.39 18.27 11.08
N LEU A 415 44.18 17.38 10.12
CA LEU A 415 43.33 16.21 10.29
C LEU A 415 43.75 15.32 11.48
N TRP A 416 45.04 15.16 11.70
CA TRP A 416 45.57 14.37 12.81
C TRP A 416 45.18 14.95 14.19
N GLN A 417 44.98 16.26 14.30
CA GLN A 417 44.58 16.93 15.52
C GLN A 417 43.09 16.68 15.83
N ILE A 418 42.25 16.74 14.79
CA ILE A 418 40.83 16.43 14.90
C ILE A 418 40.62 14.96 15.27
N GLU A 419 41.42 14.10 14.65
CA GLU A 419 41.36 12.65 14.90
C GLU A 419 41.86 12.29 16.31
N LYS A 420 42.90 12.97 16.80
CA LYS A 420 43.40 12.81 18.16
C LYS A 420 42.33 13.22 19.17
N ASP A 421 41.78 14.43 19.02
CA ASP A 421 40.74 14.94 19.93
C ASP A 421 39.55 13.96 19.99
N ALA A 422 39.06 13.49 18.84
CA ALA A 422 37.95 12.54 18.77
C ALA A 422 38.26 11.19 19.47
N ILE A 423 39.46 10.67 19.35
CA ILE A 423 39.90 9.43 20.01
C ILE A 423 40.00 9.61 21.53
N GLU A 424 40.68 10.70 22.00
CA GLU A 424 40.82 10.95 23.43
C GLU A 424 39.48 11.26 24.12
N ASP A 425 38.62 12.00 23.45
CA ASP A 425 37.24 12.27 23.94
C ASP A 425 36.44 10.97 24.08
N ALA A 426 36.52 10.06 23.08
CA ALA A 426 35.84 8.77 23.15
C ALA A 426 36.39 7.86 24.26
N ILE A 427 37.72 7.86 24.48
CA ILE A 427 38.36 7.12 25.57
C ILE A 427 37.87 7.68 26.91
N THR A 428 37.83 8.99 27.06
CA THR A 428 37.40 9.68 28.26
C THR A 428 35.92 9.39 28.57
N ALA A 429 35.08 9.47 27.55
CA ALA A 429 33.63 9.13 27.65
C ALA A 429 33.36 7.65 27.99
N CYS A 430 34.34 6.79 27.76
CA CYS A 430 34.28 5.36 28.08
C CYS A 430 35.07 4.97 29.35
N ASP A 431 35.42 5.93 30.21
CA ASP A 431 36.17 5.70 31.46
C ASP A 431 37.50 4.96 31.23
N GLY A 432 38.18 5.25 30.13
CA GLY A 432 39.45 4.62 29.76
C GLY A 432 39.33 3.27 29.04
N ASN A 433 38.14 2.78 28.77
CA ASN A 433 37.90 1.48 28.12
C ASN A 433 38.12 1.60 26.58
N ILE A 434 39.34 1.34 26.12
CA ILE A 434 39.71 1.45 24.71
C ILE A 434 38.90 0.54 23.76
N PRO A 435 38.62 -0.75 24.07
CA PRO A 435 37.74 -1.56 23.23
C PRO A 435 36.34 -0.97 23.02
N ARG A 436 35.75 -0.37 24.05
CA ARG A 436 34.44 0.27 23.98
C ARG A 436 34.51 1.60 23.19
N ALA A 437 35.56 2.40 23.40
CA ALA A 437 35.78 3.61 22.63
C ALA A 437 35.99 3.31 21.12
N ALA A 438 36.70 2.25 20.80
CA ALA A 438 36.95 1.79 19.43
C ALA A 438 35.62 1.38 18.73
N ALA A 439 34.74 0.68 19.43
CA ALA A 439 33.42 0.30 18.92
C ALA A 439 32.52 1.52 18.65
N LEU A 440 32.58 2.56 19.49
CA LEU A 440 31.82 3.80 19.30
C LEU A 440 32.34 4.65 18.12
N LEU A 441 33.64 4.55 17.82
CA LEU A 441 34.29 5.26 16.71
C LEU A 441 34.29 4.44 15.39
N ASP A 442 33.71 3.24 15.39
CA ASP A 442 33.70 2.30 14.27
C ASP A 442 35.11 1.98 13.72
N ILE A 443 36.08 1.82 14.64
CA ILE A 443 37.46 1.45 14.35
C ILE A 443 37.94 0.30 15.23
N SER A 444 39.02 -0.36 14.87
CA SER A 444 39.60 -1.40 15.72
C SER A 444 40.37 -0.84 16.92
N ALA A 445 40.34 -1.52 18.07
CA ALA A 445 41.11 -1.14 19.24
C ALA A 445 42.66 -1.04 18.92
N SER A 446 43.16 -1.92 18.05
CA SER A 446 44.53 -1.86 17.57
C SER A 446 44.87 -0.58 16.79
N THR A 447 43.90 0.01 16.11
CA THR A 447 44.05 1.29 15.41
C THR A 447 44.26 2.42 16.43
N ILE A 448 43.52 2.44 17.52
CA ILE A 448 43.69 3.42 18.61
C ILE A 448 45.07 3.30 19.23
N TYR A 449 45.52 2.09 19.57
CA TYR A 449 46.82 1.88 20.15
C TYR A 449 47.96 2.33 19.22
N ARG A 450 47.89 1.96 17.94
CA ARG A 450 48.91 2.34 16.93
C ARG A 450 48.97 3.85 16.74
N LYS A 451 47.81 4.55 16.70
CA LYS A 451 47.79 6.01 16.55
C LYS A 451 48.34 6.73 17.78
N ARG A 452 48.01 6.30 18.99
CA ARG A 452 48.55 6.88 20.21
C ARG A 452 50.09 6.71 20.31
N LEU A 453 50.63 5.53 19.94
CA LEU A 453 52.04 5.29 19.87
C LEU A 453 52.77 6.20 18.84
N ALA A 454 52.15 6.39 17.66
CA ALA A 454 52.70 7.27 16.64
C ALA A 454 52.73 8.74 17.14
N TRP A 455 51.68 9.22 17.77
CA TRP A 455 51.61 10.57 18.31
C TRP A 455 52.58 10.80 19.47
N GLN A 456 52.81 9.79 20.31
CA GLN A 456 53.86 9.83 21.36
C GLN A 456 55.25 9.92 20.76
N ALA A 457 55.57 9.13 19.73
CA ALA A 457 56.84 9.13 19.04
C ALA A 457 57.11 10.45 18.33
N GLU A 458 56.08 11.16 17.87
CA GLU A 458 56.17 12.44 17.19
C GLU A 458 56.06 13.64 18.14
N GLY A 459 56.02 13.43 19.44
CA GLY A 459 55.91 14.50 20.46
C GLY A 459 54.61 15.32 20.39
N LYS A 460 53.54 14.70 19.90
CA LYS A 460 52.20 15.30 19.73
C LYS A 460 51.23 15.02 20.92
N ILE A 461 51.69 14.19 21.87
CA ILE A 461 51.07 13.90 23.17
C ILE A 461 52.11 14.12 24.25
#